data_e9504dc97e8c3986f91ddb2da7714192
#
_entry.id   e9504dc97e8c3986f91ddb2da7714192
#
_cell.length_a   1.000
_cell.length_b   1.000
_cell.length_c   1.000
_cell.angle_alpha   90.00
_cell.angle_beta   90.00
_cell.angle_gamma   90.00
#
_symmetry.space_group_name_H-M   'P 1'
#
loop_
_entity.id
_entity.type
_entity.pdbx_description
1 polymer ?
#
loop_
_entity_poly.entity_id
_entity_poly.type
_entity_poly.pdbx_seq_one_letter_code
_entity_poly.pdbx_strand_id
1 'polypeptide(L)'
;CLSRGLGDVYKRQGQLITTGGDPQMILEDVSGRVVRTVSYNVEFDGDSREMCLYYTTKTGEPYSQDRRVFPKVLADGTYVYTLPRTQIVALRLDPCSPDENKTVGLTFTPQSITLNAASILPGGADYFIPTWYQLFGLIVYPALAAAALDWLWAVGRQLAKKKQ
;
A
#
# COMPACT_ATOMS: atom_id res chain seq x y z
N CYS A 1 17.52 9.74 -7.61
CA CYS A 1 17.37 11.12 -7.20
C CYS A 1 16.43 11.26 -5.97
N LEU A 2 16.85 10.75 -4.82
CA LEU A 2 16.10 10.88 -3.55
C LEU A 2 16.71 11.95 -2.61
N SER A 3 17.37 12.95 -3.16
CA SER A 3 18.13 13.93 -2.37
C SER A 3 17.39 15.23 -2.02
N ARG A 4 16.11 15.35 -2.31
CA ARG A 4 15.30 16.49 -1.89
C ARG A 4 14.36 16.07 -0.77
N GLY A 5 14.77 16.30 0.47
CA GLY A 5 13.93 16.08 1.64
C GLY A 5 14.34 14.89 2.51
N LEU A 6 15.60 14.80 2.85
CA LEU A 6 16.09 13.94 3.94
C LEU A 6 15.94 14.71 5.25
N GLY A 7 14.73 14.72 5.81
CA GLY A 7 14.53 15.18 7.19
C GLY A 7 15.12 14.14 8.14
N ASP A 8 15.89 14.60 9.12
CA ASP A 8 16.47 13.75 10.18
C ASP A 8 17.32 12.56 9.74
N VAL A 9 17.97 12.66 8.56
CA VAL A 9 18.85 11.62 8.02
C VAL A 9 20.12 12.23 7.41
N TYR A 10 21.29 11.69 7.70
CA TYR A 10 22.53 12.04 7.02
C TYR A 10 23.21 10.82 6.40
N LYS A 11 24.00 11.04 5.33
CA LYS A 11 24.72 9.98 4.62
C LYS A 11 26.16 9.85 5.12
N ARG A 12 26.56 8.65 5.52
CA ARG A 12 27.94 8.31 5.89
C ARG A 12 28.35 7.03 5.16
N GLN A 13 29.41 7.09 4.34
CA GLN A 13 30.02 5.94 3.66
C GLN A 13 29.02 4.99 2.97
N GLY A 14 27.97 5.54 2.31
CA GLY A 14 26.95 4.74 1.63
C GLY A 14 25.77 4.31 2.52
N GLN A 15 25.86 4.50 3.82
CA GLN A 15 24.80 4.28 4.79
C GLN A 15 24.06 5.58 5.08
N LEU A 16 22.76 5.52 5.25
CA LEU A 16 21.94 6.59 5.80
C LEU A 16 21.84 6.39 7.31
N ILE A 17 22.03 7.46 8.07
CA ILE A 17 21.93 7.42 9.54
C ILE A 17 20.84 8.40 9.95
N THR A 18 19.91 7.93 10.78
CA THR A 18 18.87 8.80 11.34
C THR A 18 19.47 9.75 12.36
N THR A 19 18.97 10.98 12.40
CA THR A 19 19.37 12.03 13.36
C THR A 19 18.29 12.37 14.36
N GLY A 20 17.08 11.84 14.14
CA GLY A 20 15.90 12.05 14.99
C GLY A 20 14.95 10.85 14.97
N GLY A 21 13.86 10.97 15.71
CA GLY A 21 12.86 9.91 15.87
C GLY A 21 11.87 9.78 14.70
N ASP A 22 11.87 10.71 13.73
CA ASP A 22 10.95 10.72 12.58
C ASP A 22 11.74 10.93 11.26
N PRO A 23 12.58 9.96 10.85
CA PRO A 23 13.33 10.05 9.61
C PRO A 23 12.40 9.93 8.40
N GLN A 24 12.44 10.91 7.50
CA GLN A 24 11.55 11.02 6.35
C GLN A 24 12.35 11.09 5.05
N MET A 25 11.89 10.35 4.04
CA MET A 25 12.40 10.39 2.67
C MET A 25 11.26 10.78 1.75
N ILE A 26 11.34 11.98 1.17
CA ILE A 26 10.25 12.54 0.35
C ILE A 26 10.61 12.44 -1.13
N LEU A 27 9.67 11.92 -1.92
CA LEU A 27 9.68 11.97 -3.37
C LEU A 27 8.51 12.83 -3.83
N GLU A 28 8.81 14.08 -4.14
CA GLU A 28 7.85 15.02 -4.69
C GLU A 28 7.66 14.77 -6.19
N ASP A 29 6.42 15.02 -6.66
CA ASP A 29 6.03 14.97 -8.07
C ASP A 29 6.27 13.62 -8.76
N VAL A 30 5.44 12.67 -8.41
CA VAL A 30 5.27 11.42 -9.17
C VAL A 30 4.00 11.43 -10.03
N SER A 31 3.32 12.58 -10.15
CA SER A 31 2.01 12.73 -10.79
C SER A 31 1.97 12.31 -12.26
N GLY A 32 3.11 12.39 -12.96
CA GLY A 32 3.25 11.90 -14.34
C GLY A 32 3.41 10.38 -14.48
N ARG A 33 3.37 9.63 -13.37
CA ARG A 33 3.62 8.18 -13.35
C ARG A 33 2.50 7.43 -12.64
N VAL A 34 2.19 6.24 -13.15
CA VAL A 34 1.32 5.31 -12.42
C VAL A 34 2.19 4.55 -11.42
N VAL A 35 2.07 4.87 -10.13
CA VAL A 35 2.80 4.16 -9.06
C VAL A 35 1.86 3.16 -8.40
N ARG A 36 2.23 1.89 -8.41
CA ARG A 36 1.48 0.77 -7.80
C ARG A 36 2.23 0.15 -6.64
N THR A 37 3.54 0.06 -6.77
CA THR A 37 4.38 -0.52 -5.74
C THR A 37 5.62 0.34 -5.52
N VAL A 38 6.07 0.36 -4.27
CA VAL A 38 7.39 0.87 -3.89
C VAL A 38 8.10 -0.27 -3.20
N SER A 39 9.34 -0.54 -3.60
CA SER A 39 10.10 -1.65 -3.03
C SER A 39 11.57 -1.31 -2.83
N TYR A 40 12.15 -1.90 -1.81
CA TYR A 40 13.58 -1.81 -1.52
C TYR A 40 14.01 -2.93 -0.60
N ASN A 41 15.33 -3.19 -0.56
CA ASN A 41 15.97 -3.98 0.47
C ASN A 41 16.78 -3.05 1.37
N VAL A 42 16.68 -3.24 2.66
CA VAL A 42 17.39 -2.45 3.65
C VAL A 42 17.85 -3.30 4.81
N GLU A 43 19.07 -3.08 5.22
CA GLU A 43 19.62 -3.62 6.47
C GLU A 43 19.63 -2.50 7.51
N PHE A 44 19.17 -2.82 8.71
CA PHE A 44 19.12 -1.89 9.83
C PHE A 44 20.24 -2.20 10.81
N ASP A 45 21.00 -1.17 11.18
CA ASP A 45 21.88 -1.20 12.32
C ASP A 45 21.14 -0.57 13.51
N GLY A 46 20.34 -1.38 14.19
CA GLY A 46 19.48 -0.97 15.30
C GLY A 46 18.03 -1.42 15.12
N ASP A 47 17.16 -1.00 16.04
CA ASP A 47 15.74 -1.33 16.03
C ASP A 47 14.97 -0.37 15.10
N SER A 48 14.49 -0.91 14.00
CA SER A 48 13.75 -0.14 12.99
C SER A 48 12.34 0.28 13.43
N ARG A 49 11.73 -0.49 14.36
CA ARG A 49 10.33 -0.32 14.80
C ARG A 49 9.35 -0.21 13.62
N GLU A 50 8.50 0.81 13.61
CA GLU A 50 7.49 1.00 12.58
C GLU A 50 8.07 1.57 11.29
N MET A 51 7.63 1.02 10.16
CA MET A 51 7.95 1.48 8.81
C MET A 51 6.65 1.76 8.07
N CYS A 52 6.55 2.89 7.40
CA CYS A 52 5.37 3.19 6.61
C CYS A 52 5.68 4.07 5.40
N LEU A 53 4.75 4.07 4.45
CA LEU A 53 4.77 4.91 3.27
C LEU A 53 3.49 5.73 3.22
N TYR A 54 3.62 7.04 3.23
CA TYR A 54 2.52 7.96 3.01
C TYR A 54 2.44 8.35 1.54
N TYR A 55 1.24 8.64 1.07
CA TYR A 55 1.01 9.15 -0.28
C TYR A 55 0.01 10.30 -0.27
N THR A 56 0.11 11.16 -1.28
CA THR A 56 -0.87 12.21 -1.54
C THR A 56 -1.51 12.01 -2.90
N THR A 57 -2.75 12.48 -3.05
CA THR A 57 -3.53 12.37 -4.30
C THR A 57 -3.72 13.70 -4.99
N LYS A 58 -3.37 14.81 -4.32
CA LYS A 58 -3.45 16.17 -4.83
C LYS A 58 -2.18 16.94 -4.51
N THR A 59 -1.84 17.89 -5.36
CA THR A 59 -0.70 18.80 -5.13
C THR A 59 -0.97 19.66 -3.90
N GLY A 60 0.05 19.77 -3.02
CA GLY A 60 -0.03 20.55 -1.79
C GLY A 60 -0.89 19.92 -0.68
N GLU A 61 -1.36 18.71 -0.87
CA GLU A 61 -2.10 17.97 0.15
C GLU A 61 -1.15 17.51 1.26
N PRO A 62 -1.50 17.69 2.56
CA PRO A 62 -0.67 17.21 3.64
C PRO A 62 -0.70 15.68 3.74
N TYR A 63 0.41 15.09 4.16
CA TYR A 63 0.45 13.67 4.51
C TYR A 63 -0.44 13.40 5.73
N SER A 64 -1.24 12.34 5.68
CA SER A 64 -2.17 11.98 6.74
C SER A 64 -2.17 10.49 7.04
N GLN A 65 -2.59 10.11 8.24
CA GLN A 65 -2.66 8.73 8.69
C GLN A 65 -3.62 7.87 7.85
N ASP A 66 -4.65 8.49 7.25
CA ASP A 66 -5.61 7.78 6.39
C ASP A 66 -5.02 7.37 5.03
N ARG A 67 -3.90 7.96 4.66
CA ARG A 67 -3.17 7.69 3.41
C ARG A 67 -1.78 7.13 3.70
N ARG A 68 -1.76 6.08 4.51
CA ARG A 68 -0.59 5.36 4.95
C ARG A 68 -0.69 3.89 4.57
N VAL A 69 0.37 3.31 4.08
CA VAL A 69 0.50 1.89 3.81
C VAL A 69 1.72 1.31 4.51
N PHE A 70 1.60 0.06 4.94
CA PHE A 70 2.67 -0.68 5.60
C PHE A 70 3.33 -1.65 4.63
N PRO A 71 4.61 -1.99 4.84
CA PRO A 71 5.30 -2.93 3.97
C PRO A 71 4.85 -4.37 4.21
N LYS A 72 4.86 -5.16 3.14
CA LYS A 72 4.95 -6.60 3.19
C LYS A 72 6.39 -6.99 2.93
N VAL A 73 6.95 -7.86 3.76
CA VAL A 73 8.29 -8.42 3.56
C VAL A 73 8.16 -9.70 2.75
N LEU A 74 8.89 -9.79 1.64
CA LEU A 74 8.98 -10.98 0.82
C LEU A 74 10.00 -11.97 1.40
N ALA A 75 10.01 -13.20 0.87
CA ALA A 75 10.92 -14.26 1.34
C ALA A 75 12.41 -13.94 1.16
N ASP A 76 12.73 -13.05 0.21
CA ASP A 76 14.09 -12.57 -0.07
C ASP A 76 14.49 -11.34 0.76
N GLY A 77 13.64 -10.91 1.71
CA GLY A 77 13.88 -9.75 2.55
C GLY A 77 13.45 -8.40 1.90
N THR A 78 12.89 -8.42 0.68
CA THR A 78 12.42 -7.20 0.03
C THR A 78 11.19 -6.63 0.74
N TYR A 79 11.25 -5.37 1.11
CA TYR A 79 10.09 -4.60 1.62
C TYR A 79 9.29 -4.07 0.45
N VAL A 80 7.98 -4.35 0.43
CA VAL A 80 7.06 -3.95 -0.63
C VAL A 80 5.86 -3.24 -0.07
N TYR A 81 5.65 -2.01 -0.51
CA TYR A 81 4.44 -1.23 -0.26
C TYR A 81 3.54 -1.29 -1.48
N THR A 82 2.28 -1.65 -1.29
CA THR A 82 1.28 -1.67 -2.36
C THR A 82 0.35 -0.48 -2.22
N LEU A 83 0.35 0.38 -3.22
CA LEU A 83 -0.45 1.59 -3.25
C LEU A 83 -1.83 1.36 -3.87
N PRO A 84 -2.85 2.11 -3.47
CA PRO A 84 -4.18 2.02 -4.05
C PRO A 84 -4.17 2.43 -5.54
N ARG A 85 -5.17 1.98 -6.29
CA ARG A 85 -5.34 2.29 -7.71
C ARG A 85 -5.92 3.71 -7.90
N THR A 86 -5.19 4.70 -7.45
CA THR A 86 -5.52 6.11 -7.61
C THR A 86 -4.33 6.86 -8.17
N GLN A 87 -4.53 8.10 -8.57
CA GLN A 87 -3.43 8.98 -8.92
C GLN A 87 -2.62 9.31 -7.67
N ILE A 88 -1.33 9.09 -7.72
CA ILE A 88 -0.38 9.43 -6.67
C ILE A 88 0.39 10.67 -7.15
N VAL A 89 0.49 11.67 -6.28
CA VAL A 89 1.19 12.93 -6.58
C VAL A 89 2.54 13.00 -5.88
N ALA A 90 2.60 12.64 -4.62
CA ALA A 90 3.85 12.60 -3.87
C ALA A 90 3.88 11.42 -2.90
N LEU A 91 5.07 11.01 -2.52
CA LEU A 91 5.34 9.91 -1.61
C LEU A 91 6.28 10.39 -0.49
N ARG A 92 6.02 9.94 0.74
CA ARG A 92 6.92 10.07 1.88
C ARG A 92 7.13 8.68 2.48
N LEU A 93 8.36 8.23 2.45
CA LEU A 93 8.77 6.99 3.09
C LEU A 93 9.36 7.31 4.47
N ASP A 94 8.79 6.71 5.50
CA ASP A 94 9.32 6.69 6.85
C ASP A 94 9.94 5.29 7.05
N PRO A 95 11.25 5.13 6.82
CA PRO A 95 11.89 3.80 6.74
C PRO A 95 12.08 3.15 8.10
N CYS A 96 12.00 3.90 9.17
CA CYS A 96 12.03 3.44 10.55
C CYS A 96 11.49 4.53 11.48
N SER A 97 11.26 4.18 12.74
CA SER A 97 10.74 5.09 13.76
C SER A 97 11.50 4.86 15.09
N PRO A 98 12.79 5.23 15.15
CA PRO A 98 13.60 5.01 16.32
C PRO A 98 13.12 5.82 17.52
N ASP A 99 13.53 5.43 18.73
CA ASP A 99 13.33 6.26 19.92
C ASP A 99 14.07 7.60 19.76
N GLU A 100 13.54 8.67 20.36
CA GLU A 100 14.03 10.06 20.20
C GLU A 100 15.55 10.25 20.40
N ASN A 101 16.18 9.42 21.22
CA ASN A 101 17.60 9.50 21.52
C ASN A 101 18.44 8.39 20.90
N LYS A 102 17.88 7.61 19.96
CA LYS A 102 18.59 6.53 19.28
C LYS A 102 18.76 6.84 17.81
N THR A 103 19.90 6.45 17.27
CA THR A 103 20.17 6.48 15.84
C THR A 103 20.05 5.10 15.27
N VAL A 104 19.56 4.99 14.04
CA VAL A 104 19.50 3.75 13.28
C VAL A 104 20.24 3.95 11.96
N GLY A 105 21.14 3.04 11.67
CA GLY A 105 21.81 2.98 10.37
C GLY A 105 20.93 2.21 9.37
N LEU A 106 20.80 2.75 8.16
CA LEU A 106 20.05 2.16 7.06
C LEU A 106 20.97 1.93 5.87
N THR A 107 21.15 0.68 5.46
CA THR A 107 21.90 0.33 4.25
C THR A 107 20.96 -0.27 3.22
N PHE A 108 20.67 0.47 2.14
CA PHE A 108 19.83 -0.01 1.05
C PHE A 108 20.64 -0.85 0.05
N THR A 109 20.10 -2.03 -0.32
CA THR A 109 20.74 -2.96 -1.26
C THR A 109 19.72 -3.43 -2.33
N PRO A 110 19.91 -3.17 -3.64
CA PRO A 110 20.82 -2.17 -4.19
C PRO A 110 20.50 -0.78 -3.64
N GLN A 111 21.43 0.16 -3.68
CA GLN A 111 21.27 1.49 -3.07
C GLN A 111 20.21 2.35 -3.77
N SER A 112 19.02 1.78 -3.99
CA SER A 112 17.90 2.42 -4.67
C SER A 112 16.57 1.90 -4.18
N ILE A 113 15.61 2.80 -4.11
CA ILE A 113 14.19 2.50 -3.96
C ILE A 113 13.61 2.38 -5.36
N THR A 114 12.90 1.29 -5.62
CA THR A 114 12.34 0.97 -6.94
C THR A 114 10.83 1.20 -6.96
N LEU A 115 10.36 1.95 -7.94
CA LEU A 115 8.94 2.11 -8.21
C LEU A 115 8.50 1.09 -9.27
N ASN A 116 7.40 0.39 -9.03
CA ASN A 116 6.82 -0.59 -9.95
C ASN A 116 7.82 -1.65 -10.43
N ALA A 117 8.58 -2.26 -9.52
CA ALA A 117 9.49 -3.34 -9.88
C ALA A 117 8.74 -4.46 -10.60
N ALA A 118 9.20 -4.86 -11.79
CA ALA A 118 8.51 -5.84 -12.64
C ALA A 118 8.33 -7.20 -11.97
N SER A 119 9.27 -7.60 -11.09
CA SER A 119 9.21 -8.82 -10.31
C SER A 119 8.12 -8.83 -9.21
N ILE A 120 7.59 -7.68 -8.88
CA ILE A 120 6.62 -7.49 -7.77
C ILE A 120 5.22 -7.20 -8.30
N LEU A 121 5.12 -6.61 -9.49
CA LEU A 121 3.82 -6.39 -10.12
C LEU A 121 3.15 -7.75 -10.40
N PRO A 122 1.85 -7.90 -10.09
CA PRO A 122 1.12 -9.11 -10.40
C PRO A 122 1.26 -9.43 -11.90
N GLY A 123 1.56 -10.68 -12.22
CA GLY A 123 1.55 -11.15 -13.61
C GLY A 123 0.13 -11.06 -14.21
N GLY A 124 0.01 -11.06 -15.53
CA GLY A 124 -1.30 -10.99 -16.18
C GLY A 124 -2.28 -12.06 -15.71
N ALA A 125 -1.77 -13.27 -15.37
CA ALA A 125 -2.57 -14.36 -14.82
C ALA A 125 -3.14 -14.06 -13.43
N ASP A 126 -2.42 -13.33 -12.60
CA ASP A 126 -2.86 -13.03 -11.22
C ASP A 126 -4.09 -12.12 -11.19
N TYR A 127 -4.34 -11.34 -12.27
CA TYR A 127 -5.55 -10.55 -12.40
C TYR A 127 -6.81 -11.37 -12.66
N PHE A 128 -6.64 -12.61 -13.14
CA PHE A 128 -7.74 -13.54 -13.43
C PHE A 128 -8.00 -14.53 -12.30
N ILE A 129 -7.10 -14.60 -11.30
CA ILE A 129 -7.31 -15.44 -10.12
C ILE A 129 -8.22 -14.68 -9.16
N PRO A 130 -9.50 -15.10 -8.99
CA PRO A 130 -10.41 -14.42 -8.11
C PRO A 130 -9.97 -14.61 -6.64
N THR A 131 -10.10 -13.55 -5.86
CA THR A 131 -9.94 -13.64 -4.41
C THR A 131 -11.07 -14.46 -3.78
N TRP A 132 -10.90 -14.96 -2.56
CA TRP A 132 -11.95 -15.65 -1.80
C TRP A 132 -13.23 -14.81 -1.70
N TYR A 133 -13.14 -13.49 -1.53
CA TYR A 133 -14.30 -12.60 -1.51
C TYR A 133 -15.02 -12.54 -2.85
N GLN A 134 -14.27 -12.53 -3.94
CA GLN A 134 -14.86 -12.54 -5.28
C GLN A 134 -15.54 -13.86 -5.58
N LEU A 135 -14.91 -15.01 -5.22
CA LEU A 135 -15.51 -16.34 -5.32
C LEU A 135 -16.78 -16.46 -4.47
N PHE A 136 -16.70 -16.02 -3.22
CA PHE A 136 -17.85 -16.01 -2.32
C PHE A 136 -18.98 -15.15 -2.89
N GLY A 137 -18.69 -13.96 -3.38
CA GLY A 137 -19.66 -13.08 -4.01
C GLY A 137 -20.31 -13.66 -5.24
N LEU A 138 -19.55 -14.37 -6.08
CA LEU A 138 -20.06 -15.06 -7.29
C LEU A 138 -21.08 -16.14 -6.98
N ILE A 139 -21.03 -16.76 -5.81
CA ILE A 139 -21.97 -17.81 -5.36
C ILE A 139 -23.12 -17.18 -4.55
N VAL A 140 -22.80 -16.33 -3.60
CA VAL A 140 -23.78 -15.85 -2.62
C VAL A 140 -24.74 -14.84 -3.23
N TYR A 141 -24.27 -13.88 -4.03
CA TYR A 141 -25.16 -12.87 -4.60
C TYR A 141 -26.20 -13.44 -5.57
N PRO A 142 -25.89 -14.36 -6.49
CA PRO A 142 -26.92 -15.02 -7.30
C PRO A 142 -27.90 -15.84 -6.48
N ALA A 143 -27.44 -16.54 -5.43
CA ALA A 143 -28.31 -17.31 -4.56
C ALA A 143 -29.28 -16.42 -3.78
N LEU A 144 -28.81 -15.28 -3.24
CA LEU A 144 -29.66 -14.30 -2.58
C LEU A 144 -30.67 -13.67 -3.54
N ALA A 145 -30.24 -13.35 -4.76
CA ALA A 145 -31.14 -12.83 -5.79
C ALA A 145 -32.23 -13.83 -6.16
N ALA A 146 -31.90 -15.10 -6.35
CA ALA A 146 -32.86 -16.17 -6.63
C ALA A 146 -33.85 -16.32 -5.47
N ALA A 147 -33.38 -16.38 -4.22
CA ALA A 147 -34.23 -16.47 -3.05
C ALA A 147 -35.18 -15.27 -2.91
N ALA A 148 -34.70 -14.05 -3.18
CA ALA A 148 -35.53 -12.85 -3.18
C ALA A 148 -36.61 -12.89 -4.27
N LEU A 149 -36.30 -13.35 -5.46
CA LEU A 149 -37.26 -13.52 -6.56
C LEU A 149 -38.32 -14.57 -6.24
N ASP A 150 -37.92 -15.72 -5.67
CA ASP A 150 -38.85 -16.75 -5.24
C ASP A 150 -39.81 -16.25 -4.16
N TRP A 151 -39.28 -15.49 -3.20
CA TRP A 151 -40.09 -14.90 -2.15
C TRP A 151 -41.09 -13.88 -2.72
N LEU A 152 -40.67 -12.99 -3.60
CA LEU A 152 -41.53 -12.02 -4.26
C LEU A 152 -42.63 -12.72 -5.08
N TRP A 153 -42.29 -13.78 -5.79
CA TRP A 153 -43.24 -14.59 -6.54
C TRP A 153 -44.28 -15.25 -5.62
N ALA A 154 -43.84 -15.80 -4.49
CA ALA A 154 -44.74 -16.42 -3.51
C ALA A 154 -45.73 -15.40 -2.92
N VAL A 155 -45.24 -14.23 -2.54
CA VAL A 155 -46.05 -13.11 -2.01
C VAL A 155 -47.05 -12.63 -3.08
N GLY A 156 -46.60 -12.47 -4.32
CA GLY A 156 -47.46 -12.07 -5.44
C GLY A 156 -48.62 -13.06 -5.68
N ARG A 157 -48.36 -14.37 -5.63
CA ARG A 157 -49.39 -15.41 -5.74
C ARG A 157 -50.40 -15.34 -4.58
N GLN A 158 -49.93 -15.11 -3.34
CA GLN A 158 -50.83 -15.00 -2.18
C GLN A 158 -51.77 -13.80 -2.30
N LEU A 159 -51.23 -12.66 -2.73
CA LEU A 159 -52.02 -11.43 -2.93
C LEU A 159 -53.07 -11.60 -4.08
N ALA A 160 -52.70 -12.29 -5.14
CA ALA A 160 -53.64 -12.56 -6.25
C ALA A 160 -54.81 -13.45 -5.81
N LYS A 161 -54.55 -14.48 -4.96
CA LYS A 161 -55.60 -15.35 -4.41
C LYS A 161 -56.55 -14.65 -3.43
N LYS A 162 -56.14 -13.59 -2.75
CA LYS A 162 -57.00 -12.83 -1.83
C LYS A 162 -57.96 -11.86 -2.56
N LYS A 163 -57.75 -11.61 -3.84
CA LYS A 163 -58.58 -10.71 -4.65
C LYS A 163 -59.71 -11.46 -5.43
N GLN A 164 -59.75 -12.77 -5.37
CA GLN A 164 -60.85 -13.62 -5.84
C GLN A 164 -61.72 -14.05 -4.67
#